data_f38a38878dbac00acd68621d6529f46d
#
_entry.id   f38a38878dbac00acd68621d6529f46d
#
_cell.length_a   1.000
_cell.length_b   1.000
_cell.length_c   1.000
_cell.angle_alpha   90.00
_cell.angle_beta   90.00
_cell.angle_gamma   90.00
#
_symmetry.space_group_name_H-M   'P 1'
#
loop_
_entity.id
_entity.type
_entity.pdbx_description
1 polymer ?
#
loop_
_entity_poly.entity_id
_entity_poly.type
_entity_poly.pdbx_seq_one_letter_code
_entity_poly.pdbx_strand_id
1 'polypeptide(L)'
;GLLAFATLTGTFIQFVVQIWEINKIGLLRLESPFKLFKNEERRIFKLIVPASISSGLSQINVFIDMFFASSFQGAASGLAYGNFLIQAPLGILSNSLILPLLPQFSKLRSKKDLRGLQKNLMSGIEYCFLTSIFLTGFFITFNNQIVQFVFERGAFDYSATLKVKNILIAYA
;
A
#
# COMPACT_ATOMS: atom_id res chain seq x y z
N GLY A 1 -1.84 -26.89 3.46
CA GLY A 1 -0.66 -27.44 2.82
C GLY A 1 -0.34 -26.82 1.45
N LEU A 2 -1.22 -26.98 0.46
CA LEU A 2 -0.94 -26.65 -0.95
C LEU A 2 -0.70 -25.16 -1.19
N LEU A 3 -1.48 -24.28 -0.55
CA LEU A 3 -1.32 -22.82 -0.62
C LEU A 3 0.02 -22.36 -0.03
N ALA A 4 0.41 -22.89 1.12
CA ALA A 4 1.70 -22.55 1.73
C ALA A 4 2.89 -22.99 0.86
N PHE A 5 2.78 -24.14 0.21
CA PHE A 5 3.79 -24.61 -0.72
C PHE A 5 3.86 -23.72 -1.98
N ALA A 6 2.72 -23.32 -2.52
CA ALA A 6 2.65 -22.41 -3.67
C ALA A 6 3.26 -21.03 -3.36
N THR A 7 2.98 -20.45 -2.18
CA THR A 7 3.57 -19.17 -1.77
C THR A 7 5.09 -19.28 -1.58
N LEU A 8 5.58 -20.34 -0.94
CA LEU A 8 7.02 -20.57 -0.78
C LEU A 8 7.72 -20.73 -2.14
N THR A 9 7.11 -21.47 -3.05
CA THR A 9 7.68 -21.65 -4.40
C THR A 9 7.70 -20.33 -5.16
N GLY A 10 6.62 -19.54 -5.09
CA GLY A 10 6.55 -18.21 -5.71
C GLY A 10 7.61 -17.25 -5.20
N THR A 11 7.78 -17.16 -3.87
CA THR A 11 8.82 -16.31 -3.27
C THR A 11 10.24 -16.79 -3.60
N PHE A 12 10.45 -18.10 -3.69
CA PHE A 12 11.74 -18.65 -4.09
C PHE A 12 12.07 -18.30 -5.55
N ILE A 13 11.12 -18.45 -6.47
CA ILE A 13 11.29 -18.07 -7.88
C ILE A 13 11.59 -16.56 -7.99
N GLN A 14 10.84 -15.73 -7.26
CA GLN A 14 11.09 -14.29 -7.23
C GLN A 14 12.51 -13.96 -6.76
N PHE A 15 12.99 -14.62 -5.71
CA PHE A 15 14.34 -14.45 -5.19
C PHE A 15 15.42 -14.84 -6.22
N VAL A 16 15.24 -15.98 -6.90
CA VAL A 16 16.17 -16.45 -7.95
C VAL A 16 16.23 -15.46 -9.12
N VAL A 17 15.08 -14.95 -9.58
CA VAL A 17 15.01 -13.96 -10.66
C VAL A 17 15.72 -12.67 -10.27
N GLN A 18 15.53 -12.18 -9.04
CA GLN A 18 16.20 -10.97 -8.54
C GLN A 18 17.73 -11.14 -8.49
N ILE A 19 18.23 -12.28 -7.99
CA ILE A 19 19.65 -12.57 -7.96
C ILE A 19 20.22 -12.63 -9.37
N TRP A 20 19.50 -13.28 -10.29
CA TRP A 20 19.94 -13.38 -11.68
C TRP A 20 20.08 -12.01 -12.35
N GLU A 21 19.11 -11.13 -12.18
CA GLU A 21 19.15 -9.75 -12.70
C GLU A 21 20.30 -8.94 -12.08
N ILE A 22 20.50 -9.02 -10.77
CA ILE A 22 21.59 -8.32 -10.06
C ILE A 22 22.97 -8.82 -10.55
N ASN A 23 23.10 -10.12 -10.77
CA ASN A 23 24.35 -10.72 -11.30
C ASN A 23 24.63 -10.25 -12.74
N LYS A 24 23.59 -10.18 -13.58
CA LYS A 24 23.68 -9.72 -14.97
C LYS A 24 24.17 -8.27 -15.10
N ILE A 25 23.78 -7.42 -14.13
CA ILE A 25 24.19 -6.01 -14.06
C ILE A 25 25.58 -5.85 -13.42
N GLY A 26 26.20 -6.95 -12.93
CA GLY A 26 27.52 -6.91 -12.30
C GLY A 26 27.56 -6.27 -10.91
N LEU A 27 26.41 -6.10 -10.27
CA LEU A 27 26.28 -5.52 -8.93
C LEU A 27 26.40 -6.55 -7.79
N LEU A 28 26.53 -7.84 -8.11
CA LEU A 28 26.74 -8.91 -7.13
C LEU A 28 28.19 -8.87 -6.63
N ARG A 29 28.50 -7.88 -5.80
CA ARG A 29 29.73 -7.89 -5.00
C ARG A 29 29.38 -8.37 -3.60
N LEU A 30 29.61 -9.65 -3.34
CA LEU A 30 29.56 -10.23 -2.00
C LEU A 30 30.81 -9.74 -1.23
N GLU A 31 30.77 -8.51 -0.76
CA GLU A 31 31.77 -8.04 0.20
C GLU A 31 31.40 -8.55 1.59
N SER A 32 32.43 -8.85 2.39
CA SER A 32 32.26 -9.35 3.76
C SER A 32 31.37 -8.41 4.58
N PRO A 33 30.33 -8.90 5.28
CA PRO A 33 29.41 -8.08 6.05
C PRO A 33 30.08 -7.24 7.16
N PHE A 34 31.32 -7.56 7.52
CA PHE A 34 32.11 -6.82 8.50
C PHE A 34 32.72 -5.50 7.97
N LYS A 35 32.72 -5.27 6.63
CA LYS A 35 33.20 -4.01 6.04
C LYS A 35 32.06 -2.99 5.83
N LEU A 36 30.84 -3.32 6.19
CA LEU A 36 29.62 -2.57 5.89
C LEU A 36 29.38 -1.32 6.76
N PHE A 37 30.34 -0.86 7.56
CA PHE A 37 30.16 0.32 8.41
C PHE A 37 31.08 1.49 8.03
N LYS A 38 31.11 1.83 6.73
CA LYS A 38 31.67 3.12 6.27
C LYS A 38 30.60 4.23 6.43
N ASN A 39 31.02 5.48 6.37
CA ASN A 39 30.16 6.67 6.63
C ASN A 39 28.92 6.76 5.76
N GLU A 40 28.92 6.21 4.54
CA GLU A 40 27.79 6.20 3.61
C GLU A 40 26.66 5.30 4.11
N GLU A 41 26.96 4.15 4.65
CA GLU A 41 25.99 3.18 5.15
C GLU A 41 25.29 3.68 6.42
N ARG A 42 26.03 4.39 7.28
CA ARG A 42 25.44 5.07 8.45
C ARG A 42 24.42 6.12 8.04
N ARG A 43 24.63 6.79 6.91
CA ARG A 43 23.67 7.74 6.34
C ARG A 43 22.41 7.03 5.85
N ILE A 44 22.58 5.89 5.15
CA ILE A 44 21.46 5.05 4.69
C ILE A 44 20.67 4.53 5.87
N PHE A 45 21.34 4.01 6.91
CA PHE A 45 20.67 3.55 8.13
C PHE A 45 19.85 4.64 8.82
N LYS A 46 20.38 5.87 8.91
CA LYS A 46 19.65 7.02 9.45
C LYS A 46 18.38 7.38 8.67
N LEU A 47 18.31 7.04 7.39
CA LEU A 47 17.11 7.24 6.56
C LEU A 47 16.14 6.06 6.64
N ILE A 48 16.65 4.82 6.70
CA ILE A 48 15.84 3.61 6.75
C ILE A 48 15.12 3.50 8.09
N VAL A 49 15.77 3.79 9.21
CA VAL A 49 15.16 3.62 10.56
C VAL A 49 13.87 4.43 10.72
N PRO A 50 13.82 5.75 10.44
CA PRO A 50 12.58 6.51 10.53
C PRO A 50 11.50 6.03 9.54
N ALA A 51 11.89 5.65 8.31
CA ALA A 51 10.97 5.12 7.31
C ALA A 51 10.37 3.77 7.77
N SER A 52 11.20 2.89 8.36
CA SER A 52 10.75 1.60 8.88
C SER A 52 9.80 1.77 10.08
N ILE A 53 10.07 2.73 10.96
CA ILE A 53 9.17 3.06 12.08
C ILE A 53 7.82 3.53 11.55
N SER A 54 7.81 4.43 10.57
CA SER A 54 6.57 4.92 9.95
C SER A 54 5.75 3.79 9.32
N SER A 55 6.39 2.92 8.55
CA SER A 55 5.73 1.75 7.95
C SER A 55 5.26 0.75 9.01
N GLY A 56 6.04 0.57 10.08
CA GLY A 56 5.69 -0.30 11.20
C GLY A 56 4.44 0.18 11.94
N LEU A 57 4.30 1.49 12.16
CA LEU A 57 3.11 2.06 12.81
C LEU A 57 1.84 1.77 12.01
N SER A 58 1.89 1.82 10.68
CA SER A 58 0.75 1.44 9.83
C SER A 58 0.37 -0.04 10.00
N GLN A 59 1.36 -0.93 10.13
CA GLN A 59 1.10 -2.35 10.36
C GLN A 59 0.52 -2.62 11.75
N ILE A 60 0.93 -1.86 12.77
CA ILE A 60 0.34 -1.95 14.12
C ILE A 60 -1.14 -1.61 14.07
N ASN A 61 -1.54 -0.57 13.33
CA ASN A 61 -2.94 -0.20 13.16
C ASN A 61 -3.75 -1.36 12.55
N VAL A 62 -3.27 -1.93 11.45
CA VAL A 62 -3.91 -3.10 10.82
C VAL A 62 -4.00 -4.29 11.79
N PHE A 63 -2.97 -4.52 12.59
CA PHE A 63 -2.97 -5.59 13.59
C PHE A 63 -4.01 -5.35 14.68
N ILE A 64 -4.14 -4.13 15.18
CA ILE A 64 -5.15 -3.75 16.18
C ILE A 64 -6.55 -3.95 15.63
N ASP A 65 -6.83 -3.49 14.40
CA ASP A 65 -8.11 -3.68 13.74
C ASP A 65 -8.48 -5.16 13.61
N MET A 66 -7.52 -5.99 13.18
CA MET A 66 -7.71 -7.44 13.08
C MET A 66 -7.91 -8.10 14.44
N PHE A 67 -7.20 -7.66 15.48
CA PHE A 67 -7.35 -8.17 16.84
C PHE A 67 -8.76 -7.94 17.36
N PHE A 68 -9.28 -6.73 17.25
CA PHE A 68 -10.66 -6.42 17.65
C PHE A 68 -11.69 -7.14 16.76
N ALA A 69 -11.48 -7.21 15.48
CA ALA A 69 -12.37 -7.89 14.55
C ALA A 69 -12.43 -9.41 14.80
N SER A 70 -11.38 -10.02 15.33
CA SER A 70 -11.35 -11.45 15.63
C SER A 70 -12.39 -11.89 16.67
N SER A 71 -12.86 -10.95 17.51
CA SER A 71 -13.92 -11.18 18.50
C SER A 71 -15.31 -11.34 17.86
N PHE A 72 -15.49 -10.97 16.60
CA PHE A 72 -16.76 -11.05 15.90
C PHE A 72 -16.68 -12.03 14.72
N GLN A 73 -17.65 -12.93 14.66
CA GLN A 73 -17.68 -13.96 13.61
C GLN A 73 -17.76 -13.36 12.20
N GLY A 74 -16.71 -13.59 11.40
CA GLY A 74 -16.62 -13.12 10.02
C GLY A 74 -16.18 -11.66 9.86
N ALA A 75 -15.94 -10.90 10.94
CA ALA A 75 -15.53 -9.50 10.83
C ALA A 75 -14.10 -9.35 10.31
N ALA A 76 -13.17 -10.22 10.69
CA ALA A 76 -11.81 -10.18 10.18
C ALA A 76 -11.74 -10.38 8.65
N SER A 77 -12.49 -11.33 8.11
CA SER A 77 -12.61 -11.50 6.65
C SER A 77 -13.35 -10.33 5.99
N GLY A 78 -14.39 -9.80 6.64
CA GLY A 78 -15.10 -8.62 6.17
C GLY A 78 -14.19 -7.38 6.07
N LEU A 79 -13.33 -7.13 7.06
CA LEU A 79 -12.31 -6.08 7.02
C LEU A 79 -11.32 -6.29 5.87
N ALA A 80 -10.86 -7.52 5.65
CA ALA A 80 -9.95 -7.83 4.56
C ALA A 80 -10.58 -7.53 3.19
N TYR A 81 -11.83 -7.92 2.98
CA TYR A 81 -12.57 -7.63 1.74
C TYR A 81 -12.86 -6.13 1.56
N GLY A 82 -13.29 -5.43 2.61
CA GLY A 82 -13.51 -3.98 2.58
C GLY A 82 -12.23 -3.21 2.25
N ASN A 83 -11.14 -3.56 2.92
CA ASN A 83 -9.83 -2.97 2.67
C ASN A 83 -9.36 -3.23 1.22
N PHE A 84 -9.53 -4.43 0.69
CA PHE A 84 -9.18 -4.75 -0.70
C PHE A 84 -9.91 -3.85 -1.71
N LEU A 85 -11.20 -3.61 -1.52
CA LEU A 85 -12.00 -2.75 -2.40
C LEU A 85 -11.51 -1.30 -2.40
N ILE A 86 -11.13 -0.77 -1.25
CA ILE A 86 -10.65 0.61 -1.12
C ILE A 86 -9.21 0.75 -1.60
N GLN A 87 -8.37 -0.24 -1.36
CA GLN A 87 -6.98 -0.24 -1.81
C GLN A 87 -6.85 -0.14 -3.34
N ALA A 88 -7.78 -0.72 -4.11
CA ALA A 88 -7.72 -0.67 -5.56
C ALA A 88 -7.76 0.77 -6.12
N PRO A 89 -8.78 1.60 -5.84
CA PRO A 89 -8.79 2.98 -6.33
C PRO A 89 -7.71 3.86 -5.66
N LEU A 90 -7.39 3.63 -4.38
CA LEU A 90 -6.29 4.35 -3.73
C LEU A 90 -4.94 4.04 -4.38
N GLY A 91 -4.70 2.80 -4.79
CA GLY A 91 -3.50 2.41 -5.53
C GLY A 91 -3.41 3.12 -6.89
N ILE A 92 -4.52 3.22 -7.62
CA ILE A 92 -4.58 3.96 -8.89
C ILE A 92 -4.25 5.44 -8.66
N LEU A 93 -4.84 6.07 -7.65
CA LEU A 93 -4.59 7.45 -7.29
C LEU A 93 -3.12 7.69 -6.91
N SER A 94 -2.56 6.85 -6.04
CA SER A 94 -1.16 6.92 -5.64
C SER A 94 -0.21 6.85 -6.82
N ASN A 95 -0.42 5.89 -7.71
CA ASN A 95 0.43 5.70 -8.87
C ASN A 95 0.27 6.82 -9.92
N SER A 96 -0.94 7.32 -10.10
CA SER A 96 -1.23 8.34 -11.13
C SER A 96 -0.89 9.75 -10.68
N LEU A 97 -1.04 10.08 -9.41
CA LEU A 97 -0.85 11.44 -8.89
C LEU A 97 0.44 11.58 -8.07
N ILE A 98 0.67 10.72 -7.08
CA ILE A 98 1.75 10.90 -6.11
C ILE A 98 3.11 10.57 -6.72
N LEU A 99 3.23 9.47 -7.46
CA LEU A 99 4.52 9.07 -8.03
C LEU A 99 5.10 10.11 -9.02
N PRO A 100 4.33 10.71 -9.95
CA PRO A 100 4.86 11.75 -10.83
C PRO A 100 5.23 13.06 -10.12
N LEU A 101 4.64 13.34 -8.94
CA LEU A 101 4.97 14.54 -8.17
C LEU A 101 6.36 14.47 -7.52
N LEU A 102 6.86 13.29 -7.14
CA LEU A 102 8.15 13.13 -6.49
C LEU A 102 9.33 13.69 -7.32
N PRO A 103 9.50 13.36 -8.62
CA PRO A 103 10.55 13.94 -9.44
C PRO A 103 10.38 15.46 -9.63
N GLN A 104 9.14 15.95 -9.73
CA GLN A 104 8.86 17.38 -9.85
C GLN A 104 9.30 18.14 -8.59
N PHE A 105 8.99 17.63 -7.42
CA PHE A 105 9.43 18.21 -6.15
C PHE A 105 10.95 18.22 -6.01
N SER A 106 11.62 17.13 -6.37
CA SER A 106 13.08 17.06 -6.39
C SER A 106 13.69 18.13 -7.31
N LYS A 107 13.13 18.29 -8.51
CA LYS A 107 13.58 19.29 -9.50
C LYS A 107 13.38 20.71 -9.02
N LEU A 108 12.24 21.04 -8.43
CA LEU A 108 11.95 22.38 -7.89
C LEU A 108 12.85 22.69 -6.69
N ARG A 109 13.07 21.70 -5.83
CA ARG A 109 13.98 21.85 -4.68
C ARG A 109 15.42 22.10 -5.11
N SER A 110 15.91 21.40 -6.14
CA SER A 110 17.27 21.59 -6.68
C SER A 110 17.46 22.99 -7.28
N LYS A 111 16.39 23.56 -7.86
CA LYS A 111 16.35 24.94 -8.37
C LYS A 111 16.09 25.99 -7.29
N LYS A 112 15.92 25.61 -6.03
CA LYS A 112 15.55 26.48 -4.90
C LYS A 112 14.24 27.28 -5.14
N ASP A 113 13.38 26.79 -6.02
CA ASP A 113 12.08 27.41 -6.32
C ASP A 113 11.03 26.94 -5.28
N LEU A 114 11.05 27.60 -4.13
CA LEU A 114 10.11 27.34 -3.04
C LEU A 114 8.66 27.69 -3.39
N ARG A 115 8.45 28.72 -4.22
CA ARG A 115 7.10 29.11 -4.65
C ARG A 115 6.48 28.08 -5.59
N GLY A 116 7.24 27.61 -6.56
CA GLY A 116 6.82 26.51 -7.44
C GLY A 116 6.55 25.22 -6.67
N LEU A 117 7.38 24.91 -5.68
CA LEU A 117 7.19 23.73 -4.80
C LEU A 117 5.88 23.86 -4.01
N GLN A 118 5.62 25.00 -3.39
CA GLN A 118 4.40 25.25 -2.63
C GLN A 118 3.16 25.17 -3.51
N LYS A 119 3.19 25.75 -4.70
CA LYS A 119 2.08 25.69 -5.67
C LYS A 119 1.76 24.26 -6.07
N ASN A 120 2.78 23.47 -6.43
CA ASN A 120 2.57 22.07 -6.82
C ASN A 120 2.08 21.20 -5.66
N LEU A 121 2.56 21.44 -4.44
CA LEU A 121 2.05 20.76 -3.25
C LEU A 121 0.57 21.07 -3.02
N MET A 122 0.19 22.35 -3.10
CA MET A 122 -1.20 22.77 -2.90
C MET A 122 -2.13 22.17 -3.95
N SER A 123 -1.74 22.21 -5.22
CA SER A 123 -2.50 21.55 -6.30
C SER A 123 -2.61 20.05 -6.07
N GLY A 124 -1.53 19.37 -5.64
CA GLY A 124 -1.57 17.95 -5.32
C GLY A 124 -2.56 17.63 -4.19
N ILE A 125 -2.58 18.43 -3.14
CA ILE A 125 -3.54 18.30 -2.01
C ILE A 125 -4.97 18.51 -2.49
N GLU A 126 -5.22 19.55 -3.31
CA GLU A 126 -6.55 19.82 -3.89
C GLU A 126 -7.06 18.65 -4.72
N TYR A 127 -6.22 18.10 -5.60
CA TYR A 127 -6.58 16.93 -6.41
C TYR A 127 -6.86 15.69 -5.56
N CYS A 128 -6.03 15.41 -4.56
CA CYS A 128 -6.26 14.31 -3.63
C CYS A 128 -7.58 14.48 -2.88
N PHE A 129 -7.85 15.70 -2.37
CA PHE A 129 -9.07 16.00 -1.63
C PHE A 129 -10.33 15.85 -2.48
N LEU A 130 -10.35 16.43 -3.67
CA LEU A 130 -11.48 16.30 -4.60
C LEU A 130 -11.75 14.86 -4.99
N THR A 131 -10.68 14.11 -5.28
CA THR A 131 -10.81 12.71 -5.68
C THR A 131 -11.27 11.83 -4.52
N SER A 132 -10.81 12.12 -3.28
CA SER A 132 -11.26 11.42 -2.08
C SER A 132 -12.75 11.64 -1.82
N ILE A 133 -13.24 12.88 -1.94
CA ILE A 133 -14.68 13.18 -1.79
C ILE A 133 -15.50 12.41 -2.83
N PHE A 134 -15.05 12.41 -4.09
CA PHE A 134 -15.73 11.67 -5.15
C PHE A 134 -15.77 10.17 -4.86
N LEU A 135 -14.64 9.57 -4.47
CA LEU A 135 -14.57 8.15 -4.13
C LEU A 135 -15.44 7.80 -2.92
N THR A 136 -15.42 8.62 -1.88
CA THR A 136 -16.28 8.43 -0.70
C THR A 136 -17.76 8.44 -1.11
N GLY A 137 -18.21 9.43 -1.86
CA GLY A 137 -19.58 9.49 -2.37
C GLY A 137 -19.93 8.28 -3.24
N PHE A 138 -19.01 7.85 -4.10
CA PHE A 138 -19.18 6.67 -4.94
C PHE A 138 -19.33 5.39 -4.11
N PHE A 139 -18.43 5.16 -3.15
CA PHE A 139 -18.49 3.98 -2.29
C PHE A 139 -19.74 3.97 -1.38
N ILE A 140 -20.15 5.10 -0.82
CA ILE A 140 -21.35 5.18 -0.01
C ILE A 140 -22.60 4.87 -0.84
N THR A 141 -22.69 5.44 -2.05
CA THR A 141 -23.87 5.29 -2.93
C THR A 141 -23.96 3.88 -3.50
N PHE A 142 -22.85 3.33 -3.98
CA PHE A 142 -22.80 2.05 -4.70
C PHE A 142 -22.27 0.88 -3.87
N ASN A 143 -22.18 1.00 -2.54
CA ASN A 143 -21.56 -0.01 -1.68
C ASN A 143 -22.11 -1.43 -1.90
N ASN A 144 -23.42 -1.58 -2.00
CA ASN A 144 -24.08 -2.88 -2.18
C ASN A 144 -23.75 -3.48 -3.56
N GLN A 145 -23.87 -2.68 -4.61
CA GLN A 145 -23.63 -3.10 -5.99
C GLN A 145 -22.15 -3.49 -6.20
N ILE A 146 -21.23 -2.73 -5.60
CA ILE A 146 -19.80 -3.00 -5.69
C ILE A 146 -19.47 -4.34 -5.02
N VAL A 147 -19.94 -4.55 -3.79
CA VAL A 147 -19.66 -5.79 -3.05
C VAL A 147 -20.28 -6.99 -3.75
N GLN A 148 -21.51 -6.87 -4.22
CA GLN A 148 -22.19 -7.92 -4.98
C GLN A 148 -21.44 -8.26 -6.27
N PHE A 149 -21.13 -7.27 -7.07
CA PHE A 149 -20.46 -7.47 -8.35
C PHE A 149 -19.07 -8.11 -8.22
N VAL A 150 -18.30 -7.72 -7.18
CA VAL A 150 -16.94 -8.20 -7.00
C VAL A 150 -16.88 -9.55 -6.30
N PHE A 151 -17.69 -9.75 -5.26
CA PHE A 151 -17.52 -10.89 -4.35
C PHE A 151 -18.66 -11.89 -4.32
N GLU A 152 -19.89 -11.53 -4.67
CA GLU A 152 -21.06 -12.42 -4.53
C GLU A 152 -21.01 -13.54 -5.57
N ARG A 153 -20.14 -14.55 -5.29
CA ARG A 153 -19.94 -15.74 -6.14
C ARG A 153 -19.63 -16.95 -5.29
N GLY A 154 -20.18 -18.11 -5.66
CA GLY A 154 -19.90 -19.38 -5.02
C GLY A 154 -20.32 -19.43 -3.55
N ALA A 155 -19.37 -19.54 -2.64
CA ALA A 155 -19.61 -19.62 -1.19
C ALA A 155 -19.83 -18.25 -0.51
N PHE A 156 -19.65 -17.13 -1.23
CA PHE A 156 -19.90 -15.79 -0.69
C PHE A 156 -21.37 -15.43 -0.87
N ASP A 157 -22.13 -15.55 0.20
CA ASP A 157 -23.57 -15.37 0.22
C ASP A 157 -24.00 -13.91 0.53
N TYR A 158 -25.32 -13.66 0.45
CA TYR A 158 -25.90 -12.35 0.74
C TYR A 158 -25.62 -11.87 2.18
N SER A 159 -25.50 -12.78 3.14
CA SER A 159 -25.20 -12.44 4.54
C SER A 159 -23.76 -11.89 4.69
N ALA A 160 -22.82 -12.44 3.94
CA ALA A 160 -21.46 -11.92 3.84
C ALA A 160 -21.43 -10.56 3.14
N THR A 161 -22.21 -10.37 2.07
CA THR A 161 -22.37 -9.09 1.37
C THR A 161 -22.79 -7.98 2.33
N LEU A 162 -23.78 -8.22 3.20
CA LEU A 162 -24.26 -7.23 4.17
C LEU A 162 -23.16 -6.82 5.18
N LYS A 163 -22.36 -7.77 5.65
CA LYS A 163 -21.24 -7.49 6.57
C LYS A 163 -20.18 -6.62 5.91
N VAL A 164 -19.75 -7.00 4.71
CA VAL A 164 -18.72 -6.26 3.96
C VAL A 164 -19.21 -4.86 3.56
N LYS A 165 -20.46 -4.72 3.16
CA LYS A 165 -21.10 -3.44 2.85
C LYS A 165 -21.00 -2.45 4.01
N ASN A 166 -21.36 -2.87 5.22
CA ASN A 166 -21.32 -2.00 6.40
C ASN A 166 -19.88 -1.58 6.74
N ILE A 167 -18.94 -2.49 6.58
CA ILE A 167 -17.53 -2.22 6.78
C ILE A 167 -17.02 -1.26 5.69
N LEU A 168 -17.42 -1.43 4.45
CA LEU A 168 -17.02 -0.57 3.34
C LEU A 168 -17.45 0.89 3.57
N ILE A 169 -18.66 1.10 4.09
CA ILE A 169 -19.16 2.44 4.46
C ILE A 169 -18.29 3.06 5.57
N ALA A 170 -17.85 2.27 6.54
CA ALA A 170 -16.99 2.76 7.62
C ALA A 170 -15.56 3.13 7.15
N TYR A 171 -15.10 2.52 6.06
CA TYR A 171 -13.80 2.83 5.45
C TYR A 171 -13.85 4.00 4.45
N ALA A 172 -15.01 4.28 3.84
CA ALA A 172 -15.19 5.31 2.81
C ALA A 172 -15.21 6.72 3.39
#